data_055b1b254c860929bd21bb474c4760c6
#
_entry.id   055b1b254c860929bd21bb474c4760c6
#
_cell.length_a   1.000
_cell.length_b   1.000
_cell.length_c   1.000
_cell.angle_alpha   90.00
_cell.angle_beta   90.00
_cell.angle_gamma   90.00
#
_symmetry.space_group_name_H-M   'P 1'
#
loop_
_entity.id
_entity.type
_entity.pdbx_description
1 polymer ?
#
loop_
_entity_poly.entity_id
_entity_poly.type
_entity_poly.pdbx_seq_one_letter_code
_entity_poly.pdbx_strand_id
1 'polypeptide(L)'
;MRRKRYLLFPLFFFLFCLPFCAEAQVGEKKLTVEFKNEELSSVFKQLSKISGYKILFTYDDVKSYTYSGAIKDKNIREILDIVLSGKKLEYTIDKEFITITTKGPSKQAKVYTVNGVVLSADDGEPLIGATVMVKGTSTGVLTDID
;
A
#
# COMPACT_ATOMS: atom_id res chain seq x y z
N MET A 1 79.33 -6.50 -3.34
CA MET A 1 78.22 -6.39 -2.38
C MET A 1 77.15 -5.51 -2.98
N ARG A 2 76.07 -6.07 -3.52
CA ARG A 2 74.96 -5.30 -4.12
C ARG A 2 73.74 -5.43 -3.19
N ARG A 3 73.39 -4.32 -2.52
CA ARG A 3 72.15 -4.24 -1.67
C ARG A 3 70.95 -4.06 -2.59
N LYS A 4 70.08 -5.07 -2.63
CA LYS A 4 68.74 -4.94 -3.25
C LYS A 4 67.82 -4.15 -2.32
N ARG A 5 67.42 -2.99 -2.79
CA ARG A 5 66.39 -2.16 -2.14
C ARG A 5 65.04 -2.69 -2.58
N TYR A 6 64.31 -3.33 -1.68
CA TYR A 6 62.91 -3.66 -1.93
C TYR A 6 62.08 -2.40 -1.74
N LEU A 7 61.50 -1.93 -2.86
CA LEU A 7 60.57 -0.84 -2.87
C LEU A 7 59.21 -1.36 -2.36
N LEU A 8 58.87 -1.02 -1.10
CA LEU A 8 57.58 -1.33 -0.52
C LEU A 8 56.53 -0.45 -1.17
N PHE A 9 55.68 -1.04 -1.99
CA PHE A 9 54.49 -0.38 -2.54
C PHE A 9 53.39 -0.52 -1.50
N PRO A 10 52.87 0.56 -0.90
CA PRO A 10 51.69 0.49 -0.03
C PRO A 10 50.49 0.27 -0.92
N LEU A 11 49.95 -0.95 -0.91
CA LEU A 11 48.67 -1.30 -1.45
C LEU A 11 47.58 -0.55 -0.65
N PHE A 12 47.18 0.59 -1.16
CA PHE A 12 46.07 1.37 -0.62
C PHE A 12 44.77 0.62 -0.92
N PHE A 13 44.39 -0.24 0.03
CA PHE A 13 43.11 -0.95 0.00
C PHE A 13 42.01 0.07 0.26
N PHE A 14 41.51 0.66 -0.83
CA PHE A 14 40.33 1.52 -0.82
C PHE A 14 39.12 0.63 -0.53
N LEU A 15 38.82 0.48 0.77
CA LEU A 15 37.61 -0.17 1.26
C LEU A 15 36.42 0.70 0.82
N PHE A 16 35.86 0.35 -0.32
CA PHE A 16 34.65 0.93 -0.86
C PHE A 16 33.48 0.52 0.05
N CYS A 17 33.23 1.37 1.05
CA CYS A 17 32.09 1.26 1.94
C CYS A 17 30.83 1.62 1.13
N LEU A 18 30.29 0.64 0.40
CA LEU A 18 28.96 0.77 -0.18
C LEU A 18 27.97 0.95 0.97
N PRO A 19 27.18 2.02 1.00
CA PRO A 19 26.04 2.07 1.90
C PRO A 19 25.10 0.94 1.47
N PHE A 20 25.08 -0.12 2.25
CA PHE A 20 24.04 -1.13 2.18
C PHE A 20 22.74 -0.43 2.60
N CYS A 21 22.03 0.11 1.62
CA CYS A 21 20.63 0.48 1.80
C CYS A 21 19.90 -0.81 2.16
N ALA A 22 19.79 -1.08 3.44
CA ALA A 22 18.84 -2.03 3.96
C ALA A 22 17.45 -1.44 3.69
N GLU A 23 16.92 -1.65 2.47
CA GLU A 23 15.49 -1.60 2.28
C GLU A 23 14.92 -2.64 3.24
N ALA A 24 14.29 -2.16 4.30
CA ALA A 24 13.55 -3.01 5.21
C ALA A 24 12.44 -3.67 4.38
N GLN A 25 12.70 -4.86 3.89
CA GLN A 25 11.69 -5.70 3.25
C GLN A 25 10.68 -6.08 4.34
N VAL A 26 9.66 -5.23 4.47
CA VAL A 26 8.48 -5.48 5.30
C VAL A 26 7.70 -6.62 4.62
N GLY A 27 8.16 -7.84 4.77
CA GLY A 27 7.54 -8.98 4.09
C GLY A 27 8.19 -10.32 4.40
N GLU A 28 9.39 -10.32 4.97
CA GLU A 28 10.15 -11.55 5.20
C GLU A 28 9.86 -12.25 6.54
N LYS A 29 9.10 -11.61 7.46
CA LYS A 29 8.77 -12.25 8.74
C LYS A 29 7.86 -13.44 8.49
N LYS A 30 8.41 -14.63 8.66
CA LYS A 30 7.66 -15.88 8.58
C LYS A 30 6.86 -16.10 9.86
N LEU A 31 5.62 -16.47 9.69
CA LEU A 31 4.64 -16.65 10.75
C LEU A 31 4.09 -18.07 10.73
N THR A 32 3.76 -18.57 11.91
CA THR A 32 3.04 -19.82 12.07
C THR A 32 1.76 -19.52 12.83
N VAL A 33 0.63 -19.87 12.23
CA VAL A 33 -0.71 -19.59 12.77
C VAL A 33 -1.62 -20.80 12.61
N GLU A 34 -2.55 -20.98 13.53
CA GLU A 34 -3.59 -22.00 13.46
C GLU A 34 -4.92 -21.35 13.81
N PHE A 35 -5.92 -21.59 12.99
CA PHE A 35 -7.26 -21.07 13.15
C PHE A 35 -8.26 -22.24 13.13
N LYS A 36 -9.26 -22.21 13.99
CA LYS A 36 -10.29 -23.27 14.11
C LYS A 36 -11.66 -22.65 13.96
N ASN A 37 -12.17 -22.66 12.74
CA ASN A 37 -13.49 -22.11 12.38
C ASN A 37 -13.69 -20.66 12.89
N GLU A 38 -12.66 -19.84 12.72
CA GLU A 38 -12.72 -18.45 13.15
C GLU A 38 -13.28 -17.54 12.05
N GLU A 39 -14.05 -16.53 12.45
CA GLU A 39 -14.47 -15.47 11.52
C GLU A 39 -13.27 -14.72 10.96
N LEU A 40 -13.32 -14.35 9.68
CA LEU A 40 -12.23 -13.60 9.05
C LEU A 40 -11.90 -12.29 9.77
N SER A 41 -12.88 -11.65 10.39
CA SER A 41 -12.68 -10.46 11.21
C SER A 41 -11.71 -10.72 12.38
N SER A 42 -11.82 -11.87 13.03
CA SER A 42 -10.92 -12.32 14.10
C SER A 42 -9.57 -12.74 13.58
N VAL A 43 -9.54 -13.48 12.46
CA VAL A 43 -8.31 -13.88 11.77
C VAL A 43 -7.47 -12.65 11.41
N PHE A 44 -8.06 -11.62 10.81
CA PHE A 44 -7.33 -10.40 10.42
C PHE A 44 -6.83 -9.61 11.64
N LYS A 45 -7.60 -9.55 12.72
CA LYS A 45 -7.14 -8.92 13.98
C LYS A 45 -5.92 -9.65 14.55
N GLN A 46 -5.92 -10.98 14.55
CA GLN A 46 -4.78 -11.77 15.02
C GLN A 46 -3.57 -11.59 14.09
N LEU A 47 -3.76 -11.69 12.76
CA LEU A 47 -2.70 -11.46 11.77
C LEU A 47 -2.10 -10.05 11.91
N SER A 48 -2.92 -9.03 12.11
CA SER A 48 -2.45 -7.66 12.33
C SER A 48 -1.51 -7.57 13.55
N LYS A 49 -1.87 -8.26 14.64
CA LYS A 49 -1.10 -8.26 15.89
C LYS A 49 0.28 -8.90 15.75
N ILE A 50 0.38 -10.00 15.00
CA ILE A 50 1.60 -10.80 14.90
C ILE A 50 2.49 -10.39 13.73
N SER A 51 1.91 -9.86 12.65
CA SER A 51 2.65 -9.44 11.45
C SER A 51 3.24 -8.03 11.58
N GLY A 52 2.61 -7.16 12.37
CA GLY A 52 2.94 -5.75 12.48
C GLY A 52 2.24 -4.87 11.43
N TYR A 53 1.50 -5.47 10.50
CA TYR A 53 0.69 -4.73 9.55
C TYR A 53 -0.65 -4.30 10.15
N LYS A 54 -1.15 -3.14 9.74
CA LYS A 54 -2.50 -2.67 10.05
C LYS A 54 -3.46 -3.18 8.98
N ILE A 55 -4.25 -4.20 9.30
CA ILE A 55 -5.21 -4.79 8.36
C ILE A 55 -6.55 -4.05 8.47
N LEU A 56 -6.94 -3.41 7.37
CA LEU A 56 -8.17 -2.64 7.23
C LEU A 56 -9.19 -3.45 6.41
N PHE A 57 -10.40 -3.53 6.89
CA PHE A 57 -11.51 -4.22 6.21
C PHE A 57 -12.86 -3.65 6.63
N THR A 58 -13.85 -3.79 5.77
CA THR A 58 -15.25 -3.53 6.11
C THR A 58 -15.85 -4.79 6.74
N TYR A 59 -16.45 -4.68 7.91
CA TYR A 59 -17.01 -5.83 8.62
C TYR A 59 -18.05 -6.59 7.77
N ASP A 60 -18.90 -5.86 7.06
CA ASP A 60 -19.94 -6.44 6.19
C ASP A 60 -19.37 -7.30 5.05
N ASP A 61 -18.17 -6.98 4.57
CA ASP A 61 -17.51 -7.71 3.49
C ASP A 61 -16.96 -9.07 3.97
N VAL A 62 -16.65 -9.20 5.25
CA VAL A 62 -15.92 -10.36 5.78
C VAL A 62 -16.74 -11.23 6.75
N LYS A 63 -17.86 -10.72 7.30
CA LYS A 63 -18.67 -11.39 8.32
C LYS A 63 -19.23 -12.76 7.93
N SER A 64 -19.41 -13.01 6.64
CA SER A 64 -19.94 -14.28 6.11
C SER A 64 -18.88 -15.34 5.88
N TYR A 65 -17.61 -15.01 6.09
CA TYR A 65 -16.51 -15.93 5.82
C TYR A 65 -15.83 -16.36 7.12
N THR A 66 -15.53 -17.66 7.17
CA THR A 66 -14.70 -18.25 8.22
C THR A 66 -13.45 -18.88 7.61
N TYR A 67 -12.46 -19.13 8.47
CA TYR A 67 -11.26 -19.86 8.09
C TYR A 67 -10.90 -20.90 9.14
N SER A 68 -10.46 -22.08 8.66
CA SER A 68 -9.96 -23.17 9.50
C SER A 68 -8.75 -23.77 8.84
N GLY A 69 -7.63 -23.82 9.54
CA GLY A 69 -6.40 -24.40 9.03
C GLY A 69 -5.17 -23.94 9.80
N ALA A 70 -4.10 -24.72 9.67
CA ALA A 70 -2.77 -24.38 10.19
C ALA A 70 -1.85 -23.98 9.05
N ILE A 71 -1.23 -22.83 9.17
CA ILE A 71 -0.28 -22.28 8.20
C ILE A 71 1.06 -22.13 8.93
N LYS A 72 2.11 -22.77 8.39
CA LYS A 72 3.43 -22.80 9.02
C LYS A 72 4.47 -22.16 8.13
N ASP A 73 5.35 -21.36 8.75
CA ASP A 73 6.54 -20.78 8.12
C ASP A 73 6.24 -20.01 6.81
N LYS A 74 5.19 -19.18 6.84
CA LYS A 74 4.73 -18.39 5.70
C LYS A 74 4.80 -16.89 5.98
N ASN A 75 5.11 -16.11 4.95
CA ASN A 75 5.03 -14.65 5.05
C ASN A 75 3.56 -14.18 4.98
N ILE A 76 3.33 -12.91 5.31
CA ILE A 76 1.96 -12.38 5.39
C ILE A 76 1.21 -12.46 4.06
N ARG A 77 1.89 -12.30 2.92
CA ARG A 77 1.28 -12.40 1.58
C ARG A 77 0.77 -13.81 1.33
N GLU A 78 1.64 -14.81 1.53
CA GLU A 78 1.28 -16.22 1.39
C GLU A 78 0.13 -16.63 2.31
N ILE A 79 0.11 -16.10 3.55
CA ILE A 79 -0.98 -16.34 4.50
C ILE A 79 -2.29 -15.76 3.97
N LEU A 80 -2.28 -14.51 3.49
CA LEU A 80 -3.47 -13.88 2.93
C LEU A 80 -3.96 -14.59 1.67
N ASP A 81 -3.06 -15.02 0.79
CA ASP A 81 -3.42 -15.80 -0.40
C ASP A 81 -4.14 -17.09 -0.03
N ILE A 82 -3.66 -17.80 1.00
CA ILE A 82 -4.29 -19.03 1.51
C ILE A 82 -5.64 -18.72 2.16
N VAL A 83 -5.68 -17.74 3.06
CA VAL A 83 -6.88 -17.38 3.83
C VAL A 83 -8.00 -16.86 2.94
N LEU A 84 -7.66 -16.10 1.89
CA LEU A 84 -8.62 -15.51 0.95
C LEU A 84 -8.95 -16.43 -0.24
N SER A 85 -8.23 -17.54 -0.39
CA SER A 85 -8.47 -18.50 -1.48
C SER A 85 -9.93 -18.95 -1.51
N GLY A 86 -10.53 -18.93 -2.70
CA GLY A 86 -11.93 -19.33 -2.91
C GLY A 86 -12.97 -18.33 -2.39
N LYS A 87 -12.56 -17.17 -1.86
CA LYS A 87 -13.46 -16.11 -1.40
C LYS A 87 -13.51 -14.96 -2.41
N LYS A 88 -14.60 -14.21 -2.39
CA LYS A 88 -14.74 -12.99 -3.22
C LYS A 88 -14.07 -11.80 -2.53
N LEU A 89 -12.85 -12.00 -2.08
CA LEU A 89 -12.05 -10.98 -1.41
C LEU A 89 -10.68 -10.85 -2.08
N GLU A 90 -10.15 -9.66 -2.08
CA GLU A 90 -8.79 -9.34 -2.54
C GLU A 90 -8.11 -8.43 -1.52
N TYR A 91 -6.79 -8.30 -1.61
CA TYR A 91 -6.04 -7.41 -0.74
C TYR A 91 -5.04 -6.56 -1.52
N THR A 92 -4.74 -5.40 -0.94
CA THR A 92 -3.68 -4.50 -1.39
C THR A 92 -2.76 -4.21 -0.22
N ILE A 93 -1.45 -4.19 -0.45
CA ILE A 93 -0.47 -3.83 0.57
C ILE A 93 0.18 -2.51 0.17
N ASP A 94 0.06 -1.52 1.04
CA ASP A 94 0.73 -0.24 0.93
C ASP A 94 1.45 0.08 2.23
N LYS A 95 2.79 0.04 2.20
CA LYS A 95 3.67 0.25 3.35
C LYS A 95 3.28 -0.67 4.52
N GLU A 96 2.75 -0.10 5.60
CA GLU A 96 2.31 -0.82 6.82
C GLU A 96 0.83 -1.22 6.81
N PHE A 97 0.09 -0.85 5.75
CA PHE A 97 -1.34 -1.10 5.65
C PHE A 97 -1.64 -2.24 4.68
N ILE A 98 -2.56 -3.11 5.06
CA ILE A 98 -3.17 -4.11 4.20
C ILE A 98 -4.66 -3.81 4.15
N THR A 99 -5.18 -3.52 2.97
CA THR A 99 -6.61 -3.25 2.78
C THR A 99 -7.26 -4.46 2.13
N ILE A 100 -8.30 -5.00 2.78
CA ILE A 100 -9.11 -6.11 2.25
C ILE A 100 -10.38 -5.52 1.63
N THR A 101 -10.66 -5.92 0.40
CA THR A 101 -11.85 -5.48 -0.36
C THR A 101 -12.54 -6.66 -1.02
N THR A 102 -13.79 -6.49 -1.40
CA THR A 102 -14.50 -7.50 -2.18
C THR A 102 -14.00 -7.54 -3.61
N LYS A 103 -13.74 -8.75 -4.14
CA LYS A 103 -13.57 -8.99 -5.59
C LYS A 103 -14.91 -8.69 -6.27
N GLY A 104 -15.09 -7.50 -6.70
CA GLY A 104 -16.21 -7.07 -7.52
C GLY A 104 -15.68 -6.19 -8.63
N PRO A 105 -16.52 -5.74 -9.59
CA PRO A 105 -16.13 -4.60 -10.37
C PRO A 105 -15.73 -3.55 -9.33
N SER A 106 -14.45 -3.14 -9.35
CA SER A 106 -13.96 -2.12 -8.44
C SER A 106 -15.06 -1.07 -8.41
N LYS A 107 -15.50 -0.62 -7.22
CA LYS A 107 -16.29 0.61 -7.18
C LYS A 107 -15.37 1.64 -7.82
N GLN A 108 -15.40 1.70 -9.15
CA GLN A 108 -14.82 2.81 -9.87
C GLN A 108 -15.38 4.01 -9.13
N ALA A 109 -14.50 4.79 -8.56
CA ALA A 109 -14.87 6.02 -7.93
C ALA A 109 -15.85 6.65 -8.93
N LYS A 110 -17.13 6.80 -8.54
CA LYS A 110 -18.12 7.33 -9.46
C LYS A 110 -17.58 8.67 -9.88
N VAL A 111 -17.11 8.75 -11.11
CA VAL A 111 -16.65 10.00 -11.68
C VAL A 111 -17.92 10.78 -11.97
N TYR A 112 -18.14 11.84 -11.20
CA TYR A 112 -19.19 12.78 -11.44
C TYR A 112 -18.62 13.90 -12.33
N THR A 113 -19.19 14.09 -13.50
CA THR A 113 -18.90 15.27 -14.30
C THR A 113 -19.88 16.36 -13.88
N VAL A 114 -19.36 17.45 -13.39
CA VAL A 114 -20.12 18.64 -13.03
C VAL A 114 -19.80 19.70 -14.06
N ASN A 115 -20.85 20.19 -14.75
CA ASN A 115 -20.75 21.29 -15.71
C ASN A 115 -21.48 22.51 -15.13
N GLY A 116 -20.93 23.68 -15.37
CA GLY A 116 -21.53 24.93 -14.88
C GLY A 116 -20.81 26.14 -15.45
N VAL A 117 -21.38 27.30 -15.26
CA VAL A 117 -20.81 28.59 -15.64
C VAL A 117 -20.50 29.36 -14.37
N VAL A 118 -19.32 29.97 -14.29
CA VAL A 118 -18.96 30.89 -13.21
C VAL A 118 -19.17 32.31 -13.69
N LEU A 119 -20.03 33.05 -13.00
CA LEU A 119 -20.38 34.44 -13.34
C LEU A 119 -19.78 35.40 -12.30
N SER A 120 -19.44 36.59 -12.73
CA SER A 120 -19.11 37.74 -11.88
C SER A 120 -20.35 38.18 -11.10
N ALA A 121 -20.19 38.47 -9.82
CA ALA A 121 -21.28 38.97 -8.98
C ALA A 121 -21.66 40.44 -9.29
N ASP A 122 -20.74 41.19 -9.91
CA ASP A 122 -20.91 42.63 -10.14
C ASP A 122 -21.71 42.92 -11.42
N ASP A 123 -21.43 42.18 -12.50
CA ASP A 123 -22.01 42.45 -13.84
C ASP A 123 -22.70 41.23 -14.47
N GLY A 124 -22.57 40.04 -13.85
CA GLY A 124 -23.16 38.78 -14.35
C GLY A 124 -22.42 38.18 -15.56
N GLU A 125 -21.27 38.72 -15.95
CA GLU A 125 -20.50 38.24 -17.09
C GLU A 125 -19.73 36.93 -16.71
N PRO A 126 -19.50 36.04 -17.69
CA PRO A 126 -18.70 34.83 -17.46
C PRO A 126 -17.26 35.16 -17.05
N LEU A 127 -16.82 34.55 -15.94
CA LEU A 127 -15.45 34.68 -15.45
C LEU A 127 -14.55 33.61 -16.10
N ILE A 128 -13.63 34.06 -16.95
CA ILE A 128 -12.61 33.24 -17.58
C ILE A 128 -11.39 33.21 -16.67
N GLY A 129 -10.75 32.02 -16.54
CA GLY A 129 -9.56 31.83 -15.72
C GLY A 129 -9.82 31.76 -14.21
N ALA A 130 -11.08 31.68 -13.80
CA ALA A 130 -11.42 31.41 -12.40
C ALA A 130 -11.11 29.95 -12.03
N THR A 131 -10.54 29.73 -10.84
CA THR A 131 -10.25 28.38 -10.36
C THR A 131 -11.44 27.82 -9.58
N VAL A 132 -11.99 26.71 -10.06
CA VAL A 132 -13.03 25.94 -9.36
C VAL A 132 -12.39 24.70 -8.75
N MET A 133 -12.45 24.55 -7.42
CA MET A 133 -11.83 23.45 -6.69
C MET A 133 -12.88 22.58 -6.00
N VAL A 134 -12.64 21.27 -5.95
CA VAL A 134 -13.43 20.37 -5.13
C VAL A 134 -13.02 20.55 -3.66
N LYS A 135 -13.98 20.96 -2.83
CA LYS A 135 -13.74 21.23 -1.40
C LYS A 135 -13.10 20.04 -0.70
N GLY A 136 -11.98 20.28 -0.03
CA GLY A 136 -11.23 19.28 0.72
C GLY A 136 -10.26 18.43 -0.12
N THR A 137 -10.01 18.82 -1.38
CA THR A 137 -9.05 18.16 -2.27
C THR A 137 -8.11 19.19 -2.92
N SER A 138 -7.10 18.72 -3.63
CA SER A 138 -6.25 19.51 -4.51
C SER A 138 -6.72 19.48 -5.98
N THR A 139 -7.88 18.88 -6.25
CA THR A 139 -8.42 18.76 -7.60
C THR A 139 -9.22 20.02 -7.94
N GLY A 140 -8.86 20.67 -9.04
CA GLY A 140 -9.53 21.87 -9.52
C GLY A 140 -9.35 22.01 -11.03
N VAL A 141 -10.17 22.90 -11.62
CA VAL A 141 -10.14 23.28 -13.03
C VAL A 141 -10.19 24.79 -13.15
N LEU A 142 -9.64 25.32 -14.24
CA LEU A 142 -9.81 26.71 -14.63
C LEU A 142 -11.03 26.82 -15.55
N THR A 143 -11.79 27.89 -15.38
CA THR A 143 -12.88 28.21 -16.31
C THR A 143 -12.31 28.70 -17.63
N ASP A 144 -12.90 28.23 -18.74
CA ASP A 144 -12.55 28.57 -20.11
C ASP A 144 -13.69 29.32 -20.78
N ILE A 145 -13.50 29.70 -22.03
CA ILE A 145 -14.45 30.53 -22.80
C ILE A 145 -15.60 29.71 -23.45
N ASP A 146 -15.47 28.35 -23.45
CA ASP A 146 -16.45 27.44 -24.11
C ASP A 146 -17.63 27.08 -23.22
#